data_0b608ba064fb63abb32e4be8935f4b9a
#
_entry.id   0b608ba064fb63abb32e4be8935f4b9a
#
_cell.length_a   1.000
_cell.length_b   1.000
_cell.length_c   1.000
_cell.angle_alpha   90.00
_cell.angle_beta   90.00
_cell.angle_gamma   90.00
#
_symmetry.space_group_name_H-M   'P 1'
#
loop_
_entity.id
_entity.type
_entity.pdbx_description
1 polymer ?
#
loop_
_entity_poly.entity_id
_entity_poly.type
_entity_poly.pdbx_seq_one_letter_code
_entity_poly.pdbx_strand_id
1 'polypeptide(L)'
;NELIKKKSTLEPQFDKIATANIAGCQSACSRMLEGLHVLERNDMAWSAFLLANRAMFMQRIHLKLQEQTSNIDRYPGDKELSDILDSLDYADPKGLTGDNHFWRLFQIAFLLMSIESIVNDASPQREIVDLIWFPTGGGKTEAYLGLTAFTIFYRRLAHLQESDGTLSLIHISEPT
;
A
#
# COMPACT_ATOMS: atom_id res chain seq x y z
N ASN A 1 -12.15 -6.54 22.72
CA ASN A 1 -12.70 -6.72 24.07
C ASN A 1 -11.74 -6.36 25.21
N GLU A 2 -10.43 -6.41 25.01
CA GLU A 2 -9.43 -6.04 26.04
C GLU A 2 -9.41 -4.52 26.30
N LEU A 3 -9.52 -3.70 25.28
CA LEU A 3 -9.59 -2.23 25.40
C LEU A 3 -10.83 -1.79 26.20
N ILE A 4 -11.96 -2.45 26.01
CA ILE A 4 -13.19 -2.18 26.77
C ILE A 4 -13.01 -2.52 28.25
N LYS A 5 -12.32 -3.63 28.55
CA LYS A 5 -11.99 -4.00 29.95
C LYS A 5 -11.03 -3.00 30.58
N LYS A 6 -10.01 -2.55 29.87
CA LYS A 6 -9.07 -1.53 30.35
C LYS A 6 -9.75 -0.19 30.59
N LYS A 7 -10.76 0.18 29.79
CA LYS A 7 -11.53 1.40 30.01
C LYS A 7 -12.18 1.46 31.39
N SER A 8 -12.73 0.36 31.89
CA SER A 8 -13.39 0.31 33.21
C SER A 8 -12.48 0.57 34.39
N THR A 9 -11.16 0.56 34.18
CA THR A 9 -10.13 0.83 35.22
C THR A 9 -9.57 2.26 35.15
N LEU A 10 -10.01 3.07 34.18
CA LEU A 10 -9.55 4.45 34.03
C LEU A 10 -10.27 5.40 34.98
N GLU A 11 -9.59 6.49 35.34
CA GLU A 11 -10.20 7.59 36.05
C GLU A 11 -11.31 8.26 35.22
N PRO A 12 -12.41 8.74 35.86
CA PRO A 12 -13.57 9.28 35.15
C PRO A 12 -13.26 10.40 34.14
N GLN A 13 -12.22 11.19 34.40
CA GLN A 13 -11.79 12.28 33.51
C GLN A 13 -11.33 11.78 32.13
N PHE A 14 -10.86 10.54 32.02
CA PHE A 14 -10.39 9.96 30.76
C PHE A 14 -11.47 9.16 30.00
N ASP A 15 -12.66 8.96 30.59
CA ASP A 15 -13.70 8.10 30.03
C ASP A 15 -14.16 8.54 28.63
N LYS A 16 -14.36 9.85 28.43
CA LYS A 16 -14.79 10.41 27.16
C LYS A 16 -13.74 10.19 26.05
N ILE A 17 -12.45 10.41 26.37
CA ILE A 17 -11.34 10.22 25.44
C ILE A 17 -11.17 8.74 25.11
N ALA A 18 -11.21 7.87 26.12
CA ALA A 18 -11.12 6.43 25.91
C ALA A 18 -12.27 5.90 25.07
N THR A 19 -13.50 6.38 25.28
CA THR A 19 -14.66 6.02 24.47
C THR A 19 -14.45 6.41 23.01
N ALA A 20 -14.02 7.63 22.74
CA ALA A 20 -13.76 8.12 21.38
C ALA A 20 -12.64 7.30 20.70
N ASN A 21 -11.55 6.99 21.40
CA ASN A 21 -10.45 6.18 20.87
C ASN A 21 -10.89 4.73 20.56
N ILE A 22 -11.69 4.12 21.43
CA ILE A 22 -12.23 2.77 21.18
C ILE A 22 -13.14 2.78 19.95
N ALA A 23 -14.01 3.77 19.82
CA ALA A 23 -14.87 3.92 18.64
C ALA A 23 -14.04 4.11 17.36
N GLY A 24 -12.97 4.90 17.41
CA GLY A 24 -12.02 5.06 16.30
C GLY A 24 -11.35 3.75 15.90
N CYS A 25 -10.89 2.96 16.87
CA CYS A 25 -10.31 1.63 16.61
C CYS A 25 -11.34 0.67 15.99
N GLN A 26 -12.58 0.69 16.47
CA GLN A 26 -13.66 -0.15 15.92
C GLN A 26 -13.98 0.24 14.47
N SER A 27 -14.07 1.53 14.19
CA SER A 27 -14.27 2.05 12.83
C SER A 27 -13.12 1.64 11.89
N ALA A 28 -11.87 1.78 12.33
CA ALA A 28 -10.71 1.35 11.54
C ALA A 28 -10.75 -0.16 11.26
N CYS A 29 -11.08 -0.99 12.25
CA CYS A 29 -11.24 -2.43 12.07
C CYS A 29 -12.35 -2.76 11.06
N SER A 30 -13.50 -2.09 11.14
CA SER A 30 -14.61 -2.29 10.18
C SER A 30 -14.16 -1.96 8.76
N ARG A 31 -13.51 -0.83 8.57
CA ARG A 31 -13.00 -0.40 7.25
C ARG A 31 -11.96 -1.37 6.68
N MET A 32 -11.06 -1.90 7.52
CA MET A 32 -10.11 -2.93 7.07
C MET A 32 -10.82 -4.21 6.62
N LEU A 33 -11.86 -4.66 7.35
CA LEU A 33 -12.66 -5.82 6.96
C LEU A 33 -13.43 -5.57 5.66
N GLU A 34 -13.99 -4.39 5.47
CA GLU A 34 -14.64 -4.00 4.23
C GLU A 34 -13.67 -4.03 3.04
N GLY A 35 -12.44 -3.50 3.22
CA GLY A 35 -11.39 -3.59 2.23
C GLY A 35 -11.00 -5.04 1.88
N LEU A 36 -10.91 -5.93 2.87
CA LEU A 36 -10.71 -7.37 2.64
C LEU A 36 -11.86 -7.99 1.85
N HIS A 37 -13.11 -7.69 2.21
CA HIS A 37 -14.29 -8.18 1.49
C HIS A 37 -14.32 -7.69 0.03
N VAL A 38 -13.86 -6.45 -0.23
CA VAL A 38 -13.71 -5.96 -1.61
C VAL A 38 -12.69 -6.80 -2.36
N LEU A 39 -11.52 -7.07 -1.77
CA LEU A 39 -10.50 -7.91 -2.40
C LEU A 39 -10.97 -9.35 -2.66
N GLU A 40 -11.81 -9.91 -1.79
CA GLU A 40 -12.36 -11.26 -1.93
C GLU A 40 -13.43 -11.37 -3.04
N ARG A 41 -14.14 -10.28 -3.34
CA ARG A 41 -15.31 -10.30 -4.24
C ARG A 41 -15.11 -9.59 -5.57
N ASN A 42 -14.01 -8.88 -5.72
CA ASN A 42 -13.70 -8.09 -6.91
C ASN A 42 -12.35 -8.50 -7.50
N ASP A 43 -12.38 -9.28 -8.57
CA ASP A 43 -11.19 -9.82 -9.23
C ASP A 43 -10.24 -8.74 -9.75
N MET A 44 -10.77 -7.58 -10.16
CA MET A 44 -9.95 -6.44 -10.58
C MET A 44 -9.22 -5.82 -9.39
N ALA A 45 -9.93 -5.66 -8.26
CA ALA A 45 -9.32 -5.16 -7.03
C ALA A 45 -8.24 -6.12 -6.51
N TRP A 46 -8.50 -7.42 -6.57
CA TRP A 46 -7.51 -8.44 -6.24
C TRP A 46 -6.29 -8.37 -7.15
N SER A 47 -6.50 -8.30 -8.46
CA SER A 47 -5.42 -8.18 -9.44
C SER A 47 -4.61 -6.90 -9.24
N ALA A 48 -5.27 -5.77 -8.99
CA ALA A 48 -4.62 -4.50 -8.69
C ALA A 48 -3.79 -4.57 -7.41
N PHE A 49 -4.29 -5.27 -6.38
CA PHE A 49 -3.58 -5.49 -5.13
C PHE A 49 -2.31 -6.33 -5.32
N LEU A 50 -2.38 -7.40 -6.11
CA LEU A 50 -1.20 -8.21 -6.45
C LEU A 50 -0.17 -7.41 -7.24
N LEU A 51 -0.60 -6.63 -8.22
CA LEU A 51 0.28 -5.77 -9.02
C LEU A 51 0.93 -4.68 -8.18
N ALA A 52 0.19 -4.06 -7.25
CA ALA A 52 0.73 -3.08 -6.32
C ALA A 52 1.80 -3.69 -5.40
N ASN A 53 1.55 -4.89 -4.86
CA ASN A 53 2.54 -5.61 -4.06
C ASN A 53 3.81 -5.92 -4.87
N ARG A 54 3.64 -6.37 -6.11
CA ARG A 54 4.77 -6.62 -7.01
C ARG A 54 5.58 -5.35 -7.29
N ALA A 55 4.91 -4.23 -7.57
CA ALA A 55 5.57 -2.94 -7.79
C ALA A 55 6.35 -2.48 -6.56
N MET A 56 5.78 -2.61 -5.37
CA MET A 56 6.45 -2.26 -4.12
C MET A 56 7.64 -3.18 -3.84
N PHE A 57 7.53 -4.47 -4.16
CA PHE A 57 8.63 -5.41 -4.08
C PHE A 57 9.78 -5.03 -5.02
N MET A 58 9.49 -4.73 -6.27
CA MET A 58 10.48 -4.27 -7.25
C MET A 58 11.16 -2.97 -6.78
N GLN A 59 10.39 -2.01 -6.29
CA GLN A 59 10.91 -0.77 -5.74
C GLN A 59 11.91 -1.01 -4.58
N ARG A 60 11.64 -1.98 -3.70
CA ARG A 60 12.57 -2.35 -2.62
C ARG A 60 13.87 -2.96 -3.14
N ILE A 61 13.80 -3.80 -4.17
CA ILE A 61 14.99 -4.36 -4.83
C ILE A 61 15.85 -3.22 -5.40
N HIS A 62 15.23 -2.28 -6.12
CA HIS A 62 15.94 -1.15 -6.71
C HIS A 62 16.58 -0.24 -5.66
N LEU A 63 15.90 0.01 -4.53
CA LEU A 63 16.48 0.78 -3.43
C LEU A 63 17.72 0.09 -2.85
N LYS A 64 17.64 -1.23 -2.61
CA LYS A 64 18.78 -2.00 -2.11
C LYS A 64 19.96 -1.96 -3.09
N LEU A 65 19.69 -2.06 -4.38
CA LEU A 65 20.69 -1.93 -5.42
C LEU A 65 21.33 -0.55 -5.38
N GLN A 66 20.54 0.52 -5.29
CA GLN A 66 21.04 1.89 -5.19
C GLN A 66 21.91 2.09 -3.95
N GLU A 67 21.56 1.53 -2.80
CA GLU A 67 22.38 1.55 -1.59
C GLU A 67 23.73 0.85 -1.80
N GLN A 68 23.74 -0.27 -2.51
CA GLN A 68 24.96 -1.00 -2.83
C GLN A 68 25.86 -0.27 -3.84
N THR A 69 25.26 0.42 -4.80
CA THR A 69 25.98 1.15 -5.86
C THR A 69 26.40 2.56 -5.46
N SER A 70 25.75 3.18 -4.47
CA SER A 70 26.10 4.54 -4.00
C SER A 70 27.49 4.66 -3.35
N ASN A 71 28.11 3.54 -2.97
CA ASN A 71 29.48 3.48 -2.45
C ASN A 71 30.53 3.23 -3.53
N ILE A 72 30.15 3.22 -4.80
CA ILE A 72 31.07 3.02 -5.92
C ILE A 72 31.52 4.40 -6.40
N ASP A 73 32.84 4.69 -6.35
CA ASP A 73 33.44 5.96 -6.79
C ASP A 73 33.23 6.28 -8.30
N ARG A 74 32.57 5.41 -9.00
CA ARG A 74 32.28 5.49 -10.42
C ARG A 74 30.87 4.99 -10.73
N TYR A 75 30.13 5.71 -11.53
CA TYR A 75 28.85 5.23 -12.10
C TYR A 75 29.11 3.95 -12.90
N PRO A 76 28.35 2.84 -12.66
CA PRO A 76 28.46 1.64 -13.46
C PRO A 76 28.16 1.95 -14.93
N GLY A 77 28.92 1.38 -15.86
CA GLY A 77 28.62 1.48 -17.27
C GLY A 77 27.32 0.79 -17.65
N ASP A 78 26.72 1.14 -18.79
CA ASP A 78 25.42 0.60 -19.24
C ASP A 78 25.38 -0.93 -19.24
N LYS A 79 26.46 -1.59 -19.64
CA LYS A 79 26.57 -3.04 -19.63
C LYS A 79 26.58 -3.62 -18.22
N GLU A 80 27.32 -3.00 -17.31
CA GLU A 80 27.43 -3.42 -15.91
C GLU A 80 26.10 -3.23 -15.18
N LEU A 81 25.36 -2.16 -15.50
CA LEU A 81 24.01 -1.91 -15.01
C LEU A 81 23.02 -2.95 -15.56
N SER A 82 23.10 -3.31 -16.85
CA SER A 82 22.28 -4.35 -17.45
C SER A 82 22.54 -5.71 -16.79
N ASP A 83 23.81 -6.10 -16.61
CA ASP A 83 24.19 -7.37 -15.96
C ASP A 83 23.66 -7.44 -14.51
N ILE A 84 23.68 -6.31 -13.79
CA ILE A 84 23.13 -6.23 -12.44
C ILE A 84 21.61 -6.37 -12.47
N LEU A 85 20.91 -5.67 -13.37
CA LEU A 85 19.45 -5.74 -13.50
C LEU A 85 19.00 -7.13 -13.92
N ASP A 86 19.72 -7.79 -14.82
CA ASP A 86 19.44 -9.16 -15.28
C ASP A 86 19.67 -10.20 -14.18
N SER A 87 20.58 -9.89 -13.23
CA SER A 87 20.82 -10.75 -12.05
C SER A 87 19.75 -10.65 -10.97
N LEU A 88 18.86 -9.64 -11.06
CA LEU A 88 17.79 -9.45 -10.07
C LEU A 88 16.66 -10.45 -10.30
N ASP A 89 16.49 -11.39 -9.40
CA ASP A 89 15.34 -12.30 -9.42
C ASP A 89 14.11 -11.60 -8.83
N TYR A 90 13.31 -10.99 -9.70
CA TYR A 90 12.01 -10.41 -9.32
C TYR A 90 10.94 -11.47 -9.01
N ALA A 91 11.23 -12.75 -9.23
CA ALA A 91 10.28 -13.84 -8.98
C ALA A 91 10.45 -14.47 -7.60
N ASP A 92 11.66 -14.40 -7.01
CA ASP A 92 11.94 -15.02 -5.72
C ASP A 92 12.09 -13.98 -4.59
N PRO A 93 11.03 -13.77 -3.79
CA PRO A 93 11.12 -12.93 -2.59
C PRO A 93 12.03 -13.52 -1.50
N LYS A 94 12.39 -14.80 -1.57
CA LYS A 94 13.23 -15.45 -0.56
C LYS A 94 14.71 -15.03 -0.64
N GLY A 95 15.16 -14.52 -1.78
CA GLY A 95 16.50 -13.95 -1.93
C GLY A 95 16.70 -12.65 -1.18
N LEU A 96 15.62 -12.02 -0.72
CA LEU A 96 15.63 -10.83 0.10
C LEU A 96 15.64 -11.22 1.59
N THR A 97 16.82 -11.42 2.14
CA THR A 97 16.98 -11.69 3.57
C THR A 97 16.95 -10.42 4.39
N GLY A 98 16.05 -10.31 5.36
CA GLY A 98 15.97 -9.22 6.33
C GLY A 98 14.55 -8.71 6.59
N ASP A 99 14.35 -8.12 7.74
CA ASP A 99 13.03 -7.68 8.27
C ASP A 99 12.36 -6.54 7.49
N ASN A 100 13.01 -5.98 6.48
CA ASN A 100 12.56 -4.78 5.79
C ASN A 100 11.76 -5.05 4.51
N HIS A 101 11.46 -6.32 4.18
CA HIS A 101 10.79 -6.69 2.94
C HIS A 101 9.29 -6.98 3.10
N PHE A 102 8.79 -6.84 4.31
CA PHE A 102 7.38 -7.04 4.63
C PHE A 102 6.69 -5.70 4.89
N TRP A 103 5.40 -5.65 4.59
CA TRP A 103 4.56 -4.55 5.03
C TRP A 103 4.56 -4.45 6.56
N ARG A 104 4.79 -3.27 7.08
CA ARG A 104 4.53 -2.99 8.50
C ARG A 104 3.02 -3.00 8.73
N LEU A 105 2.60 -3.42 9.92
CA LEU A 105 1.17 -3.56 10.22
C LEU A 105 0.35 -2.31 9.91
N PHE A 106 0.87 -1.12 10.21
CA PHE A 106 0.16 0.12 9.94
C PHE A 106 0.07 0.45 8.44
N GLN A 107 1.04 0.03 7.62
CA GLN A 107 1.04 0.25 6.17
C GLN A 107 -0.06 -0.57 5.51
N ILE A 108 -0.12 -1.87 5.84
CA ILE A 108 -1.17 -2.74 5.29
C ILE A 108 -2.56 -2.37 5.84
N ALA A 109 -2.65 -1.95 7.11
CA ALA A 109 -3.90 -1.47 7.68
C ALA A 109 -4.42 -0.24 6.96
N PHE A 110 -3.54 0.74 6.69
CA PHE A 110 -3.88 1.94 5.92
C PHE A 110 -4.35 1.60 4.50
N LEU A 111 -3.64 0.70 3.82
CA LEU A 111 -4.02 0.25 2.49
C LEU A 111 -5.42 -0.38 2.51
N LEU A 112 -5.66 -1.34 3.42
CA LEU A 112 -6.95 -2.02 3.53
C LEU A 112 -8.11 -1.07 3.85
N MET A 113 -7.91 -0.10 4.75
CA MET A 113 -8.93 0.92 5.05
C MET A 113 -9.31 1.79 3.86
N SER A 114 -8.42 1.94 2.89
CA SER A 114 -8.60 2.82 1.73
C SER A 114 -9.17 2.10 0.50
N ILE A 115 -9.11 0.77 0.43
CA ILE A 115 -9.50 -0.01 -0.76
C ILE A 115 -10.97 0.20 -1.13
N GLU A 116 -11.88 0.13 -0.16
CA GLU A 116 -13.31 0.26 -0.42
C GLU A 116 -13.64 1.62 -1.07
N SER A 117 -13.11 2.71 -0.52
CA SER A 117 -13.34 4.06 -1.04
C SER A 117 -12.71 4.33 -2.42
N ILE A 118 -11.72 3.54 -2.82
CA ILE A 118 -11.12 3.62 -4.17
C ILE A 118 -11.96 2.85 -5.18
N VAL A 119 -12.47 1.68 -4.78
CA VAL A 119 -13.21 0.75 -5.65
C VAL A 119 -14.66 1.17 -5.83
N ASN A 120 -15.28 1.73 -4.81
CA ASN A 120 -16.67 2.15 -4.80
C ASN A 120 -16.78 3.68 -4.82
N ASP A 121 -17.14 4.24 -5.98
CA ASP A 121 -17.28 5.69 -6.14
C ASP A 121 -18.43 6.29 -5.32
N ALA A 122 -19.41 5.50 -4.91
CA ALA A 122 -20.51 5.91 -4.06
C ALA A 122 -20.23 5.73 -2.55
N SER A 123 -19.01 5.32 -2.19
CA SER A 123 -18.64 5.06 -0.80
C SER A 123 -18.70 6.33 0.07
N PRO A 124 -19.40 6.30 1.22
CA PRO A 124 -19.34 7.39 2.18
C PRO A 124 -17.96 7.56 2.82
N GLN A 125 -17.10 6.55 2.73
CA GLN A 125 -15.73 6.61 3.25
C GLN A 125 -14.84 7.56 2.44
N ARG A 126 -15.24 7.99 1.25
CA ARG A 126 -14.52 8.99 0.43
C ARG A 126 -14.46 10.37 1.09
N GLU A 127 -15.38 10.66 1.99
CA GLU A 127 -15.40 11.91 2.77
C GLU A 127 -14.46 11.85 4.00
N ILE A 128 -13.87 10.69 4.29
CA ILE A 128 -13.00 10.49 5.45
C ILE A 128 -11.57 10.84 5.07
N VAL A 129 -10.96 11.73 5.85
CA VAL A 129 -9.53 12.04 5.75
C VAL A 129 -8.77 11.27 6.81
N ASP A 130 -7.96 10.31 6.38
CA ASP A 130 -7.11 9.52 7.27
C ASP A 130 -5.76 10.21 7.49
N LEU A 131 -5.38 10.39 8.76
CA LEU A 131 -4.08 10.91 9.15
C LEU A 131 -3.17 9.79 9.64
N ILE A 132 -2.11 9.51 8.90
CA ILE A 132 -1.05 8.62 9.37
C ILE A 132 -0.11 9.39 10.27
N TRP A 133 -0.25 9.17 11.59
CA TRP A 133 0.65 9.72 12.60
C TRP A 133 1.71 8.70 13.00
N PHE A 134 2.90 8.83 12.46
CA PHE A 134 4.02 7.94 12.73
C PHE A 134 5.34 8.73 12.73
N PRO A 135 6.36 8.34 13.52
CA PRO A 135 7.67 9.01 13.52
C PRO A 135 8.29 9.10 12.13
N THR A 136 9.14 10.08 11.91
CA THR A 136 9.92 10.24 10.68
C THR A 136 10.80 8.99 10.48
N GLY A 137 10.94 8.51 9.24
CA GLY A 137 11.64 7.25 8.94
C GLY A 137 10.83 5.98 9.23
N GLY A 138 9.57 6.10 9.69
CA GLY A 138 8.71 4.96 10.00
C GLY A 138 8.10 4.23 8.81
N GLY A 139 8.39 4.63 7.56
CA GLY A 139 7.86 3.96 6.36
C GLY A 139 6.49 4.48 5.90
N LYS A 140 6.16 5.75 6.17
CA LYS A 140 4.92 6.37 5.66
C LYS A 140 4.90 6.48 4.14
N THR A 141 6.04 6.79 3.55
CA THR A 141 6.18 6.92 2.09
C THR A 141 5.79 5.63 1.37
N GLU A 142 6.21 4.49 1.90
CA GLU A 142 5.87 3.17 1.33
C GLU A 142 4.37 2.90 1.42
N ALA A 143 3.69 3.32 2.51
CA ALA A 143 2.24 3.19 2.60
C ALA A 143 1.52 4.00 1.51
N TYR A 144 1.94 5.25 1.28
CA TYR A 144 1.37 6.09 0.22
C TYR A 144 1.70 5.56 -1.17
N LEU A 145 2.94 5.10 -1.42
CA LEU A 145 3.33 4.50 -2.69
C LEU A 145 2.52 3.24 -2.99
N GLY A 146 2.33 2.37 -2.00
CA GLY A 146 1.49 1.18 -2.15
C GLY A 146 0.04 1.50 -2.48
N LEU A 147 -0.54 2.50 -1.80
CA LEU A 147 -1.90 2.96 -2.10
C LEU A 147 -2.00 3.59 -3.50
N THR A 148 -1.01 4.39 -3.89
CA THR A 148 -0.92 5.00 -5.22
C THR A 148 -0.83 3.92 -6.29
N ALA A 149 0.04 2.92 -6.12
CA ALA A 149 0.18 1.80 -7.04
C ALA A 149 -1.14 1.03 -7.18
N PHE A 150 -1.80 0.69 -6.06
CA PHE A 150 -3.11 0.04 -6.08
C PHE A 150 -4.13 0.87 -6.87
N THR A 151 -4.22 2.17 -6.61
CA THR A 151 -5.18 3.07 -7.26
C THR A 151 -4.94 3.15 -8.77
N ILE A 152 -3.68 3.26 -9.20
CA ILE A 152 -3.31 3.30 -10.62
C ILE A 152 -3.69 1.99 -11.30
N PHE A 153 -3.31 0.84 -10.75
CA PHE A 153 -3.62 -0.45 -11.34
C PHE A 153 -5.12 -0.72 -11.37
N TYR A 154 -5.85 -0.43 -10.29
CA TYR A 154 -7.29 -0.62 -10.26
C TYR A 154 -8.00 0.22 -11.33
N ARG A 155 -7.71 1.51 -11.41
CA ARG A 155 -8.32 2.40 -12.42
C ARG A 155 -7.98 1.96 -13.84
N ARG A 156 -6.76 1.49 -14.09
CA ARG A 156 -6.37 0.94 -15.38
C ARG A 156 -7.18 -0.31 -15.73
N LEU A 157 -7.31 -1.26 -14.81
CA LEU A 157 -8.06 -2.49 -15.02
C LEU A 157 -9.56 -2.21 -15.22
N ALA A 158 -10.15 -1.31 -14.42
CA ALA A 158 -11.54 -0.90 -14.58
C ALA A 158 -11.79 -0.25 -15.95
N HIS A 159 -10.92 0.66 -16.38
CA HIS A 159 -11.04 1.30 -17.69
C HIS A 159 -10.85 0.31 -18.85
N LEU A 160 -10.02 -0.71 -18.70
CA LEU A 160 -9.85 -1.79 -19.68
C LEU A 160 -11.15 -2.57 -19.87
N GLN A 161 -11.89 -2.80 -18.81
CA GLN A 161 -13.16 -3.53 -18.86
C GLN A 161 -14.28 -2.70 -19.52
N GLU A 162 -14.31 -1.39 -19.31
CA GLU A 162 -15.31 -0.49 -19.90
C GLU A 162 -15.12 -0.29 -21.41
N SER A 163 -13.93 -0.45 -21.94
CA SER A 163 -13.56 -0.11 -23.32
C SER A 163 -13.55 -1.30 -24.28
N ASP A 164 -14.31 -2.36 -24.02
CA ASP A 164 -14.52 -3.50 -24.94
C ASP A 164 -13.23 -4.16 -25.52
N GLY A 165 -12.16 -4.14 -24.74
CA GLY A 165 -10.93 -4.87 -25.07
C GLY A 165 -10.04 -4.24 -26.16
N THR A 166 -10.40 -3.10 -26.71
CA THR A 166 -9.55 -2.36 -27.64
C THR A 166 -8.74 -1.28 -26.91
N LEU A 167 -7.82 -1.68 -26.04
CA LEU A 167 -6.90 -0.74 -25.41
C LEU A 167 -5.54 -0.79 -26.06
N SER A 168 -5.28 0.28 -26.75
CA SER A 168 -3.93 0.79 -26.93
C SER A 168 -3.33 1.08 -25.57
N LEU A 169 -2.29 0.35 -25.18
CA LEU A 169 -1.47 0.59 -24.01
C LEU A 169 -0.70 1.94 -24.07
N ILE A 170 -1.04 2.82 -25.00
CA ILE A 170 -0.27 4.01 -25.40
C ILE A 170 -1.08 5.30 -25.20
N HIS A 171 -1.74 5.49 -24.07
CA HIS A 171 -2.13 6.83 -23.66
C HIS A 171 -1.71 7.08 -22.21
N ILE A 172 -0.39 7.09 -22.00
CA ILE A 172 0.19 7.97 -21.00
C ILE A 172 0.27 9.32 -21.69
N SER A 173 -0.76 10.16 -21.53
CA SER A 173 -0.66 11.55 -21.89
C SER A 173 0.45 12.15 -21.02
N GLU A 174 1.49 12.65 -21.68
CA GLU A 174 2.51 13.46 -21.02
C GLU A 174 1.82 14.63 -20.30
N PRO A 175 2.23 14.97 -19.08
CA PRO A 175 1.73 16.16 -18.41
C PRO A 175 2.18 17.37 -19.23
N THR A 176 1.21 18.12 -19.73
CA THR A 176 1.40 19.47 -20.27
C THR A 176 1.83 20.43 -19.18
#